data_bb41dca73dc6ff1ed1fee511bafc467e
#
_entry.id   bb41dca73dc6ff1ed1fee511bafc467e
#
_cell.length_a   1.000
_cell.length_b   1.000
_cell.length_c   1.000
_cell.angle_alpha   90.00
_cell.angle_beta   90.00
_cell.angle_gamma   90.00
#
_symmetry.space_group_name_H-M   'P 1'
#
loop_
_entity.id
_entity.type
_entity.pdbx_description
1 polymer ?
#
loop_
_entity_poly.entity_id
_entity_poly.type
_entity_poly.pdbx_seq_one_letter_code
_entity_poly.pdbx_strand_id
1 'polypeptide(L)'
;GVTADQLGLGFGVKFSNTLIVENHRSFFPESEKEMYLSGPPLHVLATNLVDRFRDRFRDHYPISFSAGIDRKNFADAVAIGLTPITSCSDLLKAGGYSRATTYFRELDSRMDRLGVNTIPDYIIKAYGNAEQALSECGKDVEDSKIDECRKALDEGTSLLEAAGEDLYGRWLSQCKLLNTQTYAENATLDQRYALVKNSKPPTKVGSMLELFDCLTCDKCIPVCPNDANFMLSIPPEQVPVKTLTFQDGSWSVEESGKLVLEKKHQIANFADFCNECGNCDIFCPEDGGPYVLKPRFFGSRESFREFSNHDGFFIERNNGGDTVLARFSQDEYESTLVNGEVQFSGPGFNIRFSEDDPEKTVSGEAETSVDLTRYEIMEKIRWGILESGHVNYASVIARK
;
A
#
# COMPACT_ATOMS: atom_id res chain seq x y z
N GLY A 1 -24.61 -9.90 -18.57
CA GLY A 1 -24.90 -11.31 -18.76
C GLY A 1 -25.32 -11.64 -20.19
N VAL A 2 -26.55 -11.33 -20.59
CA VAL A 2 -27.11 -11.77 -21.88
C VAL A 2 -26.17 -11.50 -23.09
N THR A 3 -25.59 -10.30 -23.19
CA THR A 3 -24.66 -9.99 -24.29
C THR A 3 -23.37 -10.80 -24.22
N ALA A 4 -22.85 -11.04 -23.02
CA ALA A 4 -21.65 -11.86 -22.83
C ALA A 4 -21.96 -13.32 -23.23
N ASP A 5 -23.09 -13.86 -22.81
CA ASP A 5 -23.52 -15.22 -23.14
C ASP A 5 -23.68 -15.40 -24.68
N GLN A 6 -24.25 -14.39 -25.35
CA GLN A 6 -24.38 -14.39 -26.84
C GLN A 6 -23.03 -14.38 -27.56
N LEU A 7 -21.99 -13.83 -26.88
CA LEU A 7 -20.63 -13.76 -27.42
C LEU A 7 -19.73 -14.92 -26.92
N GLY A 8 -20.28 -15.86 -26.15
CA GLY A 8 -19.51 -16.96 -25.55
C GLY A 8 -18.50 -16.49 -24.51
N LEU A 9 -18.73 -15.33 -23.86
CA LEU A 9 -17.85 -14.73 -22.86
C LEU A 9 -18.42 -14.92 -21.45
N GLY A 10 -17.54 -15.09 -20.48
CA GLY A 10 -17.91 -15.04 -19.06
C GLY A 10 -18.27 -13.62 -18.63
N PHE A 11 -19.19 -13.49 -17.67
CA PHE A 11 -19.52 -12.22 -17.03
C PHE A 11 -19.56 -12.39 -15.51
N GLY A 12 -18.91 -11.51 -14.79
CA GLY A 12 -18.92 -11.44 -13.32
C GLY A 12 -18.92 -10.00 -12.86
N VAL A 13 -19.11 -9.79 -11.56
CA VAL A 13 -19.12 -8.47 -10.93
C VAL A 13 -18.07 -8.40 -9.83
N LYS A 14 -17.59 -7.19 -9.53
CA LYS A 14 -16.67 -6.93 -8.41
C LYS A 14 -17.28 -5.93 -7.44
N PHE A 15 -17.34 -6.30 -6.15
CA PHE A 15 -17.70 -5.44 -5.03
C PHE A 15 -16.52 -5.38 -4.06
N SER A 16 -15.98 -4.21 -3.81
CA SER A 16 -15.71 -3.05 -4.66
C SER A 16 -14.26 -2.64 -4.42
N ASN A 17 -13.80 -1.63 -5.13
CA ASN A 17 -12.57 -0.93 -4.77
C ASN A 17 -12.89 0.20 -3.77
N THR A 18 -11.88 1.04 -3.46
CA THR A 18 -12.02 2.28 -2.72
C THR A 18 -13.21 3.09 -3.23
N LEU A 19 -14.05 3.57 -2.31
CA LEU A 19 -15.20 4.40 -2.64
C LEU A 19 -14.79 5.87 -2.51
N ILE A 20 -14.99 6.65 -3.57
CA ILE A 20 -14.82 8.11 -3.54
C ILE A 20 -16.05 8.72 -2.90
N VAL A 21 -15.85 9.57 -1.90
CA VAL A 21 -16.92 10.27 -1.18
C VAL A 21 -16.57 11.75 -1.04
N GLU A 22 -17.57 12.62 -0.88
CA GLU A 22 -17.34 14.03 -0.64
C GLU A 22 -16.61 14.24 0.68
N ASN A 23 -15.66 15.18 0.69
CA ASN A 23 -14.98 15.59 1.91
C ASN A 23 -15.95 16.36 2.83
N HIS A 24 -16.35 15.73 3.89
CA HIS A 24 -17.21 16.31 4.94
C HIS A 24 -16.52 16.33 6.31
N ARG A 25 -15.21 16.14 6.34
CA ARG A 25 -14.41 16.06 7.57
C ARG A 25 -13.49 17.25 7.70
N SER A 26 -13.44 17.81 8.89
CA SER A 26 -12.61 18.98 9.19
C SER A 26 -11.10 18.70 9.25
N PHE A 27 -10.68 17.45 9.20
CA PHE A 27 -9.26 17.10 9.24
C PHE A 27 -8.61 16.98 7.85
N PHE A 28 -9.40 16.95 6.77
CA PHE A 28 -8.87 17.15 5.41
C PHE A 28 -8.95 18.65 5.07
N PRO A 29 -7.97 19.21 4.33
CA PRO A 29 -8.06 20.57 3.83
C PRO A 29 -9.35 20.84 3.04
N GLU A 30 -9.89 22.04 3.11
CA GLU A 30 -11.09 22.43 2.34
C GLU A 30 -10.86 22.42 0.80
N SER A 31 -9.58 22.49 0.38
CA SER A 31 -9.20 22.33 -1.02
C SER A 31 -9.48 20.92 -1.55
N GLU A 32 -9.42 19.91 -0.66
CA GLU A 32 -9.67 18.52 -1.00
C GLU A 32 -11.17 18.25 -1.00
N LYS A 33 -11.78 18.22 -2.19
CA LYS A 33 -13.23 18.03 -2.33
C LYS A 33 -13.68 16.58 -2.14
N GLU A 34 -12.77 15.64 -2.29
CA GLU A 34 -13.04 14.21 -2.26
C GLU A 34 -12.16 13.52 -1.22
N MET A 35 -12.67 12.43 -0.67
CA MET A 35 -11.90 11.50 0.18
C MET A 35 -12.18 10.06 -0.22
N TYR A 36 -11.28 9.17 0.19
CA TYR A 36 -11.34 7.76 -0.15
C TYR A 36 -11.77 6.92 1.05
N LEU A 37 -12.93 6.27 0.93
CA LEU A 37 -13.39 5.30 1.91
C LEU A 37 -12.87 3.91 1.55
N SER A 38 -12.11 3.29 2.45
CA SER A 38 -11.55 1.95 2.30
C SER A 38 -11.51 1.21 3.64
N GLY A 39 -10.98 -0.02 3.65
CA GLY A 39 -10.81 -0.80 4.88
C GLY A 39 -12.14 -1.21 5.54
N PRO A 40 -12.18 -1.28 6.89
CA PRO A 40 -13.34 -1.81 7.62
C PRO A 40 -14.68 -1.14 7.29
N PRO A 41 -14.80 0.20 7.20
CA PRO A 41 -16.08 0.82 6.84
C PRO A 41 -16.60 0.42 5.45
N LEU A 42 -15.70 0.23 4.49
CA LEU A 42 -16.07 -0.21 3.15
C LEU A 42 -16.54 -1.67 3.15
N HIS A 43 -16.01 -2.51 4.04
CA HIS A 43 -16.36 -3.93 4.11
C HIS A 43 -17.86 -4.15 4.31
N VAL A 44 -18.44 -3.50 5.31
CA VAL A 44 -19.88 -3.64 5.60
C VAL A 44 -20.74 -3.12 4.46
N LEU A 45 -20.36 -2.02 3.81
CA LEU A 45 -21.09 -1.47 2.67
C LEU A 45 -21.05 -2.43 1.48
N ALA A 46 -19.86 -2.94 1.15
CA ALA A 46 -19.68 -3.88 0.03
C ALA A 46 -20.39 -5.22 0.29
N THR A 47 -20.38 -5.73 1.52
CA THR A 47 -21.08 -6.95 1.90
C THR A 47 -22.60 -6.80 1.73
N ASN A 48 -23.16 -5.67 2.17
CA ASN A 48 -24.60 -5.37 1.94
C ASN A 48 -24.94 -5.19 0.45
N LEU A 49 -23.99 -4.71 -0.39
CA LEU A 49 -24.18 -4.68 -1.85
C LEU A 49 -24.20 -6.07 -2.44
N VAL A 50 -23.35 -7.00 -1.96
CA VAL A 50 -23.38 -8.41 -2.37
C VAL A 50 -24.74 -9.02 -2.05
N ASP A 51 -25.26 -8.79 -0.85
CA ASP A 51 -26.57 -9.28 -0.42
C ASP A 51 -27.70 -8.78 -1.34
N ARG A 52 -27.80 -7.46 -1.54
CA ARG A 52 -28.79 -6.85 -2.45
C ARG A 52 -28.64 -7.32 -3.90
N PHE A 53 -27.44 -7.57 -4.35
CA PHE A 53 -27.20 -8.10 -5.68
C PHE A 53 -27.72 -9.54 -5.80
N ARG A 54 -27.46 -10.38 -4.79
CA ARG A 54 -27.94 -11.75 -4.74
C ARG A 54 -29.46 -11.85 -4.57
N ASP A 55 -30.09 -10.95 -3.88
CA ASP A 55 -31.56 -10.87 -3.82
C ASP A 55 -32.17 -10.78 -5.21
N ARG A 56 -31.56 -9.99 -6.10
CA ARG A 56 -32.09 -9.76 -7.44
C ARG A 56 -31.64 -10.80 -8.46
N PHE A 57 -30.38 -11.22 -8.41
CA PHE A 57 -29.74 -12.03 -9.44
C PHE A 57 -29.44 -13.46 -8.97
N ARG A 58 -29.75 -13.78 -7.73
CA ARG A 58 -29.42 -15.06 -7.09
C ARG A 58 -27.92 -15.35 -7.18
N ASP A 59 -27.50 -16.58 -7.32
CA ASP A 59 -26.09 -16.98 -7.52
C ASP A 59 -25.71 -17.12 -9.01
N HIS A 60 -26.42 -16.37 -9.89
CA HIS A 60 -26.24 -16.49 -11.34
C HIS A 60 -24.89 -15.96 -11.82
N TYR A 61 -24.36 -14.92 -11.19
CA TYR A 61 -23.09 -14.30 -11.57
C TYR A 61 -22.03 -14.50 -10.50
N PRO A 62 -20.80 -14.91 -10.90
CA PRO A 62 -19.68 -14.93 -9.97
C PRO A 62 -19.36 -13.52 -9.46
N ILE A 63 -19.02 -13.44 -8.18
CA ILE A 63 -18.74 -12.17 -7.49
C ILE A 63 -17.31 -12.20 -6.96
N SER A 64 -16.48 -11.29 -7.47
CA SER A 64 -15.19 -10.99 -6.84
C SER A 64 -15.35 -9.91 -5.77
N PHE A 65 -14.46 -9.92 -4.77
CA PHE A 65 -14.60 -9.03 -3.62
C PHE A 65 -13.28 -8.36 -3.24
N SER A 66 -13.33 -7.06 -3.00
CA SER A 66 -12.17 -6.24 -2.63
C SER A 66 -12.60 -5.10 -1.72
N ALA A 67 -12.86 -5.38 -0.46
CA ALA A 67 -13.27 -4.37 0.52
C ALA A 67 -12.85 -4.79 1.93
N GLY A 68 -11.79 -4.21 2.46
CA GLY A 68 -11.38 -4.36 3.86
C GLY A 68 -11.18 -5.82 4.33
N ILE A 69 -10.67 -6.68 3.46
CA ILE A 69 -10.36 -8.09 3.80
C ILE A 69 -9.18 -8.14 4.74
N ASP A 70 -9.35 -8.88 5.83
CA ASP A 70 -8.33 -9.18 6.83
C ASP A 70 -8.47 -10.62 7.36
N ARG A 71 -7.61 -11.02 8.31
CA ARG A 71 -7.65 -12.35 8.93
C ARG A 71 -9.03 -12.71 9.50
N LYS A 72 -9.79 -11.73 9.99
CA LYS A 72 -11.04 -12.01 10.74
C LYS A 72 -12.24 -12.25 9.84
N ASN A 73 -12.20 -11.74 8.60
CA ASN A 73 -13.33 -11.80 7.68
C ASN A 73 -13.04 -12.57 6.37
N PHE A 74 -11.79 -12.99 6.15
CA PHE A 74 -11.43 -13.76 4.96
C PHE A 74 -12.22 -15.07 4.86
N ALA A 75 -12.29 -15.86 5.94
CA ALA A 75 -13.03 -17.10 5.95
C ALA A 75 -14.56 -16.89 5.75
N ASP A 76 -15.09 -15.76 6.22
CA ASP A 76 -16.50 -15.41 5.98
C ASP A 76 -16.74 -15.07 4.50
N ALA A 77 -15.81 -14.35 3.86
CA ALA A 77 -15.87 -14.09 2.43
C ALA A 77 -15.82 -15.38 1.59
N VAL A 78 -15.04 -16.39 2.02
CA VAL A 78 -15.05 -17.74 1.42
C VAL A 78 -16.38 -18.42 1.65
N ALA A 79 -16.93 -18.39 2.88
CA ALA A 79 -18.18 -19.04 3.26
C ALA A 79 -19.42 -18.52 2.51
N ILE A 80 -19.35 -17.29 2.01
CA ILE A 80 -20.39 -16.74 1.15
C ILE A 80 -20.06 -16.88 -0.36
N GLY A 81 -19.02 -17.64 -0.70
CA GLY A 81 -18.68 -18.01 -2.08
C GLY A 81 -18.17 -16.87 -2.95
N LEU A 82 -17.47 -15.89 -2.38
CA LEU A 82 -16.83 -14.83 -3.15
C LEU A 82 -15.52 -15.33 -3.77
N THR A 83 -15.27 -15.03 -5.04
CA THR A 83 -14.06 -15.44 -5.76
C THR A 83 -13.83 -14.61 -7.02
N PRO A 84 -12.60 -14.09 -7.27
CA PRO A 84 -11.48 -14.03 -6.31
C PRO A 84 -11.72 -13.04 -5.16
N ILE A 85 -11.06 -13.29 -4.02
CA ILE A 85 -11.02 -12.38 -2.88
C ILE A 85 -9.70 -11.61 -2.91
N THR A 86 -9.76 -10.28 -2.87
CA THR A 86 -8.59 -9.41 -2.92
C THR A 86 -8.38 -8.72 -1.58
N SER A 87 -7.15 -8.71 -1.08
CA SER A 87 -6.71 -7.95 0.09
C SER A 87 -5.64 -6.95 -0.32
N CYS A 88 -5.68 -5.73 0.22
CA CYS A 88 -4.67 -4.70 0.00
C CYS A 88 -4.26 -4.09 1.35
N SER A 89 -5.08 -3.23 1.93
CA SER A 89 -4.74 -2.41 3.11
C SER A 89 -4.24 -3.19 4.31
N ASP A 90 -4.68 -4.44 4.50
CA ASP A 90 -4.16 -5.26 5.60
C ASP A 90 -2.74 -5.75 5.33
N LEU A 91 -2.39 -6.04 4.08
CA LEU A 91 -1.05 -6.50 3.70
C LEU A 91 0.01 -5.37 3.70
N LEU A 92 -0.42 -4.11 3.70
CA LEU A 92 0.47 -2.96 3.85
C LEU A 92 0.90 -2.70 5.31
N LYS A 93 0.24 -3.35 6.26
CA LYS A 93 0.61 -3.25 7.68
C LYS A 93 1.89 -4.06 7.98
N ALA A 94 2.48 -3.82 9.17
CA ALA A 94 3.64 -4.58 9.65
C ALA A 94 3.42 -6.11 9.51
N GLY A 95 4.38 -6.79 8.90
CA GLY A 95 4.30 -8.21 8.52
C GLY A 95 4.05 -8.44 7.02
N GLY A 96 3.61 -7.41 6.28
CA GLY A 96 3.48 -7.47 4.82
C GLY A 96 2.69 -8.69 4.33
N TYR A 97 3.15 -9.30 3.25
CA TYR A 97 2.52 -10.49 2.65
C TYR A 97 2.46 -11.71 3.59
N SER A 98 3.33 -11.80 4.61
CA SER A 98 3.26 -12.90 5.57
C SER A 98 1.95 -12.90 6.39
N ARG A 99 1.24 -11.79 6.45
CA ARG A 99 -0.09 -11.70 7.07
C ARG A 99 -1.11 -12.59 6.38
N ALA A 100 -1.01 -12.79 5.08
CA ALA A 100 -1.91 -13.69 4.33
C ALA A 100 -1.88 -15.13 4.84
N THR A 101 -0.77 -15.61 5.38
CA THR A 101 -0.69 -16.93 6.02
C THR A 101 -1.71 -17.09 7.14
N THR A 102 -2.02 -16.00 7.85
CA THR A 102 -3.00 -16.02 8.94
C THR A 102 -4.44 -16.15 8.45
N TYR A 103 -4.72 -15.74 7.20
CA TYR A 103 -6.05 -15.88 6.58
C TYR A 103 -6.37 -17.35 6.32
N PHE A 104 -5.41 -18.06 5.71
CA PHE A 104 -5.55 -19.47 5.41
C PHE A 104 -5.59 -20.31 6.68
N ARG A 105 -4.76 -20.02 7.68
CA ARG A 105 -4.83 -20.72 8.99
C ARG A 105 -6.20 -20.57 9.66
N GLU A 106 -6.82 -19.40 9.58
CA GLU A 106 -8.17 -19.20 10.13
C GLU A 106 -9.21 -19.99 9.32
N LEU A 107 -9.10 -20.00 8.00
CA LEU A 107 -9.98 -20.79 7.14
C LEU A 107 -9.83 -22.30 7.44
N ASP A 108 -8.60 -22.80 7.44
CA ASP A 108 -8.31 -24.20 7.78
C ASP A 108 -8.88 -24.58 9.14
N SER A 109 -8.66 -23.75 10.17
CA SER A 109 -9.21 -23.97 11.51
C SER A 109 -10.74 -24.02 11.54
N ARG A 110 -11.42 -23.24 10.69
CA ARG A 110 -12.89 -23.28 10.58
C ARG A 110 -13.35 -24.52 9.84
N MET A 111 -12.65 -24.91 8.78
CA MET A 111 -12.93 -26.14 8.02
C MET A 111 -12.74 -27.38 8.90
N ASP A 112 -11.66 -27.46 9.69
CA ASP A 112 -11.39 -28.54 10.63
C ASP A 112 -12.49 -28.68 11.68
N ARG A 113 -12.95 -27.56 12.25
CA ARG A 113 -14.06 -27.55 13.24
C ARG A 113 -15.38 -28.09 12.68
N LEU A 114 -15.61 -27.89 11.39
CA LEU A 114 -16.79 -28.35 10.68
C LEU A 114 -16.62 -29.75 10.07
N GLY A 115 -15.43 -30.35 10.19
CA GLY A 115 -15.10 -31.64 9.62
C GLY A 115 -15.20 -31.67 8.10
N VAL A 116 -14.74 -30.65 7.42
CA VAL A 116 -14.81 -30.51 5.96
C VAL A 116 -13.43 -30.27 5.33
N ASN A 117 -13.22 -30.83 4.13
CA ASN A 117 -11.95 -30.76 3.41
C ASN A 117 -12.07 -30.04 2.06
N THR A 118 -13.27 -29.59 1.69
CA THR A 118 -13.51 -28.87 0.44
C THR A 118 -14.17 -27.52 0.71
N ILE A 119 -13.90 -26.54 -0.14
CA ILE A 119 -14.55 -25.23 -0.06
C ILE A 119 -16.07 -25.31 -0.25
N PRO A 120 -16.61 -26.10 -1.20
CA PRO A 120 -18.06 -26.26 -1.32
C PRO A 120 -18.71 -26.81 -0.04
N ASP A 121 -18.15 -27.85 0.59
CA ASP A 121 -18.70 -28.37 1.86
C ASP A 121 -18.58 -27.35 3.00
N TYR A 122 -17.48 -26.58 3.03
CA TYR A 122 -17.32 -25.45 3.95
C TYR A 122 -18.44 -24.44 3.79
N ILE A 123 -18.76 -24.01 2.55
CA ILE A 123 -19.86 -23.09 2.28
C ILE A 123 -21.20 -23.66 2.76
N ILE A 124 -21.46 -24.94 2.51
CA ILE A 124 -22.71 -25.59 2.94
C ILE A 124 -22.84 -25.57 4.48
N LYS A 125 -21.74 -25.83 5.22
CA LYS A 125 -21.80 -25.98 6.69
C LYS A 125 -21.53 -24.70 7.49
N ALA A 126 -20.96 -23.64 6.87
CA ALA A 126 -20.34 -22.52 7.58
C ALA A 126 -21.27 -21.75 8.54
N TYR A 127 -22.52 -21.55 8.18
CA TYR A 127 -23.46 -20.71 8.94
C TYR A 127 -24.66 -21.48 9.51
N GLY A 128 -24.67 -22.81 9.42
CA GLY A 128 -25.79 -23.62 9.87
C GLY A 128 -27.05 -23.55 9.01
N ASN A 129 -26.93 -22.96 7.81
CA ASN A 129 -28.07 -22.79 6.88
C ASN A 129 -28.31 -24.01 5.98
N ALA A 130 -27.52 -25.09 6.15
CA ALA A 130 -27.55 -26.25 5.25
C ALA A 130 -28.94 -26.88 5.14
N GLU A 131 -29.61 -27.11 6.26
CA GLU A 131 -30.97 -27.70 6.30
C GLU A 131 -32.01 -26.82 5.61
N GLN A 132 -32.01 -25.53 5.90
CA GLN A 132 -32.92 -24.58 5.27
C GLN A 132 -32.68 -24.54 3.75
N ALA A 133 -31.41 -24.43 3.33
CA ALA A 133 -31.02 -24.41 1.94
C ALA A 133 -31.46 -25.68 1.20
N LEU A 134 -31.25 -26.85 1.82
CA LEU A 134 -31.67 -28.15 1.26
C LEU A 134 -33.20 -28.20 1.08
N SER A 135 -33.95 -27.75 2.08
CA SER A 135 -35.41 -27.72 2.02
C SER A 135 -35.94 -26.77 0.96
N GLU A 136 -35.25 -25.65 0.69
CA GLU A 136 -35.66 -24.68 -0.31
C GLU A 136 -35.35 -25.14 -1.75
N CYS A 137 -34.17 -25.75 -1.98
CA CYS A 137 -33.76 -26.20 -3.31
C CYS A 137 -34.21 -27.63 -3.68
N GLY A 138 -34.63 -28.43 -2.70
CA GLY A 138 -35.01 -29.83 -2.87
C GLY A 138 -36.51 -30.08 -3.05
N LYS A 139 -37.32 -29.05 -3.25
CA LYS A 139 -38.80 -29.19 -3.34
C LYS A 139 -39.30 -30.12 -4.45
N ASP A 140 -38.52 -30.35 -5.44
CA ASP A 140 -38.79 -31.22 -6.62
C ASP A 140 -38.02 -32.56 -6.55
N VAL A 141 -37.37 -32.85 -5.38
CA VAL A 141 -36.56 -34.05 -5.14
C VAL A 141 -37.33 -35.02 -4.26
N GLU A 142 -37.16 -36.33 -4.46
CA GLU A 142 -37.74 -37.36 -3.61
C GLU A 142 -37.30 -37.25 -2.15
N ASP A 143 -38.23 -37.42 -1.21
CA ASP A 143 -37.97 -37.29 0.23
C ASP A 143 -36.84 -38.21 0.70
N SER A 144 -36.73 -39.42 0.14
CA SER A 144 -35.65 -40.35 0.41
C SER A 144 -34.27 -39.78 0.12
N LYS A 145 -34.13 -39.00 -0.95
CA LYS A 145 -32.88 -38.36 -1.35
C LYS A 145 -32.51 -37.19 -0.40
N ILE A 146 -33.53 -36.47 0.00
CA ILE A 146 -33.38 -35.37 0.99
C ILE A 146 -32.92 -35.93 2.34
N ASP A 147 -33.48 -37.08 2.75
CA ASP A 147 -33.09 -37.76 4.00
C ASP A 147 -31.67 -38.33 3.94
N GLU A 148 -31.23 -38.82 2.77
CA GLU A 148 -29.83 -39.20 2.55
C GLU A 148 -28.89 -38.01 2.73
N CYS A 149 -29.24 -36.82 2.19
CA CYS A 149 -28.46 -35.61 2.37
C CYS A 149 -28.39 -35.14 3.83
N ARG A 150 -29.50 -35.18 4.56
CA ARG A 150 -29.56 -34.87 6.00
C ARG A 150 -28.66 -35.82 6.81
N LYS A 151 -28.78 -37.10 6.52
CA LYS A 151 -27.96 -38.14 7.17
C LYS A 151 -26.46 -37.89 6.91
N ALA A 152 -26.08 -37.57 5.68
CA ALA A 152 -24.70 -37.25 5.32
C ALA A 152 -24.21 -35.98 6.03
N LEU A 153 -25.07 -34.98 6.21
CA LEU A 153 -24.74 -33.76 6.95
C LEU A 153 -24.44 -34.06 8.44
N ASP A 154 -25.26 -34.90 9.07
CA ASP A 154 -25.14 -35.28 10.49
C ASP A 154 -23.96 -36.24 10.73
N GLU A 155 -23.77 -37.22 9.88
CA GLU A 155 -22.71 -38.22 10.00
C GLU A 155 -21.33 -37.73 9.50
N GLY A 156 -21.28 -36.60 8.81
CA GLY A 156 -20.03 -36.06 8.23
C GLY A 156 -19.51 -36.87 7.04
N THR A 157 -20.39 -37.58 6.33
CA THR A 157 -20.05 -38.31 5.11
C THR A 157 -20.09 -37.39 3.87
N SER A 158 -19.78 -37.92 2.68
CA SER A 158 -19.69 -37.10 1.45
C SER A 158 -21.06 -36.51 1.07
N LEU A 159 -21.17 -35.18 1.16
CA LEU A 159 -22.39 -34.45 0.77
C LEU A 159 -22.63 -34.54 -0.74
N LEU A 160 -21.55 -34.55 -1.53
CA LEU A 160 -21.66 -34.68 -2.99
C LEU A 160 -22.21 -36.04 -3.41
N GLU A 161 -21.74 -37.13 -2.78
CA GLU A 161 -22.24 -38.50 -3.06
C GLU A 161 -23.72 -38.65 -2.65
N ALA A 162 -24.08 -38.12 -1.47
CA ALA A 162 -25.44 -38.15 -0.98
C ALA A 162 -26.39 -37.34 -1.88
N ALA A 163 -26.01 -36.16 -2.32
CA ALA A 163 -26.87 -35.28 -3.14
C ALA A 163 -26.84 -35.62 -4.63
N GLY A 164 -25.68 -36.04 -5.17
CA GLY A 164 -25.39 -36.03 -6.60
C GLY A 164 -25.10 -34.63 -7.12
N GLU A 165 -24.48 -34.53 -8.29
CA GLU A 165 -23.96 -33.25 -8.82
C GLU A 165 -25.02 -32.13 -8.93
N ASP A 166 -26.20 -32.42 -9.45
CA ASP A 166 -27.24 -31.43 -9.67
C ASP A 166 -27.79 -30.84 -8.36
N LEU A 167 -28.26 -31.71 -7.45
CA LEU A 167 -28.80 -31.25 -6.18
C LEU A 167 -27.70 -30.60 -5.32
N TYR A 168 -26.47 -31.12 -5.34
CA TYR A 168 -25.34 -30.54 -4.63
C TYR A 168 -25.04 -29.11 -5.12
N GLY A 169 -25.03 -28.88 -6.44
CA GLY A 169 -24.85 -27.56 -7.03
C GLY A 169 -25.97 -26.57 -6.62
N ARG A 170 -27.22 -27.03 -6.63
CA ARG A 170 -28.38 -26.22 -6.18
C ARG A 170 -28.31 -25.92 -4.69
N TRP A 171 -27.94 -26.91 -3.88
CA TRP A 171 -27.75 -26.76 -2.43
C TRP A 171 -26.63 -25.76 -2.11
N LEU A 172 -25.47 -25.90 -2.74
CA LEU A 172 -24.35 -24.97 -2.61
C LEU A 172 -24.76 -23.54 -2.97
N SER A 173 -25.45 -23.36 -4.10
CA SER A 173 -25.93 -22.07 -4.55
C SER A 173 -26.90 -21.44 -3.55
N GLN A 174 -27.85 -22.22 -3.03
CA GLN A 174 -28.80 -21.76 -2.02
C GLN A 174 -28.12 -21.42 -0.70
N CYS A 175 -27.12 -22.21 -0.26
CA CYS A 175 -26.31 -21.89 0.92
C CYS A 175 -25.57 -20.56 0.77
N LYS A 176 -24.99 -20.26 -0.41
CA LYS A 176 -24.33 -18.96 -0.65
C LYS A 176 -25.30 -17.79 -0.43
N LEU A 177 -26.56 -17.92 -0.86
CA LEU A 177 -27.56 -16.87 -0.66
C LEU A 177 -27.87 -16.65 0.82
N LEU A 178 -28.25 -17.70 1.53
CA LEU A 178 -28.58 -17.63 2.96
C LEU A 178 -27.37 -17.19 3.81
N ASN A 179 -26.19 -17.72 3.52
CA ASN A 179 -24.96 -17.33 4.21
C ASN A 179 -24.65 -15.83 3.97
N THR A 180 -24.90 -15.31 2.76
CA THR A 180 -24.69 -13.91 2.46
C THR A 180 -25.61 -13.02 3.31
N GLN A 181 -26.87 -13.35 3.38
CA GLN A 181 -27.82 -12.62 4.23
C GLN A 181 -27.38 -12.64 5.70
N THR A 182 -27.10 -13.84 6.24
CA THR A 182 -26.62 -14.00 7.63
C THR A 182 -25.33 -13.21 7.86
N TYR A 183 -24.38 -13.24 6.93
CA TYR A 183 -23.13 -12.51 7.09
C TYR A 183 -23.31 -11.00 6.98
N ALA A 184 -24.13 -10.50 6.07
CA ALA A 184 -24.43 -9.07 5.94
C ALA A 184 -25.06 -8.51 7.20
N GLU A 185 -26.01 -9.22 7.80
CA GLU A 185 -26.59 -8.87 9.10
C GLU A 185 -25.54 -8.84 10.21
N ASN A 186 -24.72 -9.89 10.34
CA ASN A 186 -23.65 -9.98 11.32
C ASN A 186 -22.61 -8.87 11.16
N ALA A 187 -22.19 -8.58 9.93
CA ALA A 187 -21.22 -7.53 9.62
C ALA A 187 -21.79 -6.13 9.97
N THR A 188 -23.08 -5.92 9.78
CA THR A 188 -23.75 -4.65 10.14
C THR A 188 -23.76 -4.43 11.64
N LEU A 189 -23.85 -5.48 12.43
CA LEU A 189 -23.83 -5.43 13.89
C LEU A 189 -22.42 -5.44 14.50
N ASP A 190 -21.40 -5.83 13.73
CA ASP A 190 -20.03 -5.92 14.21
C ASP A 190 -19.44 -4.54 14.49
N GLN A 191 -19.09 -4.29 15.74
CA GLN A 191 -18.52 -3.03 16.21
C GLN A 191 -17.20 -2.65 15.52
N ARG A 192 -16.48 -3.58 14.87
CA ARG A 192 -15.28 -3.29 14.09
C ARG A 192 -15.57 -2.35 12.93
N TYR A 193 -16.77 -2.43 12.37
CA TYR A 193 -17.20 -1.65 11.21
C TYR A 193 -17.99 -0.38 11.62
N ALA A 194 -18.29 -0.22 12.90
CA ALA A 194 -19.06 0.91 13.40
C ALA A 194 -18.35 2.25 13.17
N LEU A 195 -19.15 3.29 12.86
CA LEU A 195 -18.68 4.66 12.64
C LEU A 195 -17.79 5.16 13.79
N VAL A 196 -18.18 4.93 15.03
CA VAL A 196 -17.43 5.37 16.22
C VAL A 196 -16.00 4.82 16.25
N LYS A 197 -15.78 3.61 15.75
CA LYS A 197 -14.45 3.00 15.68
C LYS A 197 -13.58 3.53 14.54
N ASN A 198 -14.20 4.03 13.47
CA ASN A 198 -13.55 4.37 12.21
C ASN A 198 -13.60 5.87 11.88
N SER A 199 -14.11 6.72 12.77
CA SER A 199 -14.28 8.16 12.51
C SER A 199 -13.36 9.06 13.34
N LYS A 200 -12.47 8.47 14.14
CA LYS A 200 -11.52 9.28 14.93
C LYS A 200 -10.49 9.92 14.02
N PRO A 201 -10.26 11.23 14.12
CA PRO A 201 -9.18 11.87 13.40
C PRO A 201 -7.82 11.30 13.85
N PRO A 202 -6.82 11.30 12.96
CA PRO A 202 -5.45 10.96 13.31
C PRO A 202 -4.91 11.87 14.43
N THR A 203 -4.06 11.31 15.29
CA THR A 203 -3.42 12.09 16.36
C THR A 203 -2.19 12.78 15.81
N LYS A 204 -2.09 14.09 16.01
CA LYS A 204 -0.91 14.91 15.70
C LYS A 204 -0.09 15.13 16.96
N VAL A 205 1.24 15.26 16.82
CA VAL A 205 2.18 15.61 17.89
C VAL A 205 2.51 17.09 17.90
N GLY A 206 2.18 17.82 16.81
CA GLY A 206 2.33 19.27 16.70
C GLY A 206 3.74 19.73 16.34
N SER A 207 4.65 18.82 15.93
CA SER A 207 5.93 19.18 15.34
C SER A 207 5.81 19.32 13.81
N MET A 208 6.58 20.26 13.25
CA MET A 208 6.72 20.40 11.80
C MET A 208 7.72 19.37 11.28
N LEU A 209 7.39 18.72 10.19
CA LEU A 209 8.28 17.75 9.55
C LEU A 209 9.39 18.47 8.78
N GLU A 210 10.63 18.00 8.97
CA GLU A 210 11.80 18.44 8.22
C GLU A 210 12.44 17.29 7.46
N LEU A 211 13.36 17.62 6.53
CA LEU A 211 14.12 16.61 5.82
C LEU A 211 14.99 15.83 6.82
N PHE A 212 14.90 14.50 6.82
CA PHE A 212 15.54 13.56 7.74
C PHE A 212 15.05 13.60 9.20
N ASP A 213 14.08 14.42 9.53
CA ASP A 213 13.47 14.49 10.86
C ASP A 213 12.13 13.74 10.89
N CYS A 214 12.17 12.44 10.72
CA CYS A 214 10.98 11.59 10.70
C CYS A 214 10.89 10.76 11.98
N LEU A 215 9.69 10.69 12.58
CA LEU A 215 9.44 9.81 13.74
C LEU A 215 9.55 8.31 13.40
N THR A 216 9.73 7.94 12.14
CA THR A 216 9.82 6.56 11.65
C THR A 216 8.67 5.65 12.13
N CYS A 217 7.46 6.20 12.16
CA CYS A 217 6.26 5.46 12.54
C CYS A 217 5.63 4.66 11.40
N ASP A 218 6.14 4.83 10.17
CA ASP A 218 5.81 4.15 8.92
C ASP A 218 4.32 4.23 8.50
N LYS A 219 3.52 5.08 9.16
CA LYS A 219 2.07 5.19 8.88
C LYS A 219 1.76 5.68 7.46
N CYS A 220 2.64 6.49 6.87
CA CYS A 220 2.47 7.03 5.52
C CYS A 220 2.54 5.95 4.43
N ILE A 221 3.20 4.81 4.68
CA ILE A 221 3.29 3.71 3.72
C ILE A 221 1.92 3.04 3.53
N PRO A 222 1.27 2.46 4.57
CA PRO A 222 0.01 1.73 4.38
C PRO A 222 -1.20 2.61 4.05
N VAL A 223 -1.11 3.92 4.22
CA VAL A 223 -2.22 4.83 3.87
C VAL A 223 -2.10 5.40 2.47
N CYS A 224 -0.98 5.19 1.80
CA CYS A 224 -0.79 5.63 0.42
C CYS A 224 -1.55 4.71 -0.55
N PRO A 225 -2.57 5.21 -1.28
CA PRO A 225 -3.35 4.37 -2.18
C PRO A 225 -2.56 3.88 -3.41
N ASN A 226 -1.47 4.57 -3.73
CA ASN A 226 -0.63 4.29 -4.90
C ASN A 226 0.72 3.67 -4.53
N ASP A 227 0.94 3.34 -3.24
CA ASP A 227 2.20 2.79 -2.73
C ASP A 227 3.42 3.67 -3.06
N ALA A 228 3.23 4.99 -3.11
CA ALA A 228 4.30 5.93 -3.48
C ALA A 228 5.32 6.17 -2.36
N ASN A 229 4.97 5.92 -1.10
CA ASN A 229 5.88 6.10 0.03
C ASN A 229 6.64 4.81 0.32
N PHE A 230 7.95 4.92 0.47
CA PHE A 230 8.82 3.79 0.74
C PHE A 230 9.92 4.12 1.77
N MET A 231 10.54 3.08 2.29
CA MET A 231 11.64 3.21 3.24
C MET A 231 12.97 3.45 2.50
N LEU A 232 13.73 4.45 2.96
CA LEU A 232 15.11 4.73 2.57
C LEU A 232 16.03 4.45 3.76
N SER A 233 16.92 3.47 3.63
CA SER A 233 17.86 3.11 4.71
C SER A 233 19.06 4.04 4.70
N ILE A 234 19.18 4.85 5.76
CA ILE A 234 20.35 5.69 6.02
C ILE A 234 20.71 5.49 7.50
N PRO A 235 21.92 5.03 7.82
CA PRO A 235 22.32 4.80 9.22
C PRO A 235 22.38 6.10 10.01
N PRO A 236 22.18 6.07 11.34
CA PRO A 236 22.43 7.22 12.20
C PRO A 236 23.89 7.67 12.11
N GLU A 237 24.09 8.95 11.86
CA GLU A 237 25.42 9.52 11.66
C GLU A 237 25.41 11.03 11.94
N GLN A 238 26.60 11.58 12.30
CA GLN A 238 26.87 13.01 12.33
C GLN A 238 27.96 13.31 11.32
N VAL A 239 27.60 14.00 10.24
CA VAL A 239 28.51 14.35 9.15
C VAL A 239 28.97 15.79 9.34
N PRO A 240 30.29 16.08 9.52
CA PRO A 240 30.77 17.45 9.51
C PRO A 240 30.49 18.10 8.17
N VAL A 241 29.91 19.29 8.20
CA VAL A 241 29.65 20.09 7.00
C VAL A 241 30.73 21.15 6.87
N LYS A 242 31.22 21.36 5.65
CA LYS A 242 32.27 22.29 5.32
C LYS A 242 31.78 23.37 4.35
N THR A 243 32.35 24.54 4.50
CA THR A 243 32.20 25.65 3.54
C THR A 243 33.54 25.86 2.83
N LEU A 244 33.49 25.87 1.51
CA LEU A 244 34.63 26.13 0.63
C LEU A 244 34.57 27.59 0.19
N THR A 245 35.65 28.33 0.31
CA THR A 245 35.73 29.72 -0.14
C THR A 245 36.92 29.90 -1.11
N PHE A 246 36.66 30.46 -2.28
CA PHE A 246 37.68 30.77 -3.28
C PHE A 246 38.05 32.23 -3.19
N GLN A 247 39.27 32.57 -2.75
CA GLN A 247 39.77 33.95 -2.70
C GLN A 247 41.23 33.99 -3.13
N ASP A 248 41.63 35.06 -3.85
CA ASP A 248 43.02 35.29 -4.25
C ASP A 248 43.67 34.12 -4.98
N GLY A 249 42.88 33.32 -5.74
CA GLY A 249 43.39 32.20 -6.51
C GLY A 249 43.64 30.90 -5.68
N SER A 250 43.17 30.89 -4.44
CA SER A 250 43.27 29.71 -3.56
C SER A 250 41.95 29.37 -2.89
N TRP A 251 41.79 28.08 -2.60
CA TRP A 251 40.68 27.58 -1.83
C TRP A 251 41.01 27.53 -0.32
N SER A 252 40.09 27.98 0.50
CA SER A 252 40.08 27.76 1.93
C SER A 252 38.88 26.93 2.33
N VAL A 253 39.00 26.12 3.38
CA VAL A 253 37.98 25.21 3.88
C VAL A 253 37.78 25.44 5.35
N GLU A 254 36.52 25.65 5.76
CA GLU A 254 36.13 25.80 7.15
C GLU A 254 35.01 24.83 7.50
N GLU A 255 35.06 24.25 8.70
CA GLU A 255 33.94 23.46 9.23
C GLU A 255 32.82 24.42 9.64
N SER A 256 31.65 24.31 9.02
CA SER A 256 30.52 25.24 9.16
C SER A 256 29.36 24.68 9.97
N GLY A 257 29.33 23.37 10.25
CA GLY A 257 28.24 22.75 10.97
C GLY A 257 28.28 21.22 10.97
N LYS A 258 27.14 20.64 11.22
CA LYS A 258 26.95 19.17 11.16
C LYS A 258 25.59 18.82 10.58
N LEU A 259 25.54 17.87 9.65
CA LEU A 259 24.34 17.18 9.26
C LEU A 259 24.12 15.99 10.23
N VAL A 260 23.01 16.01 10.97
CA VAL A 260 22.71 15.00 11.99
C VAL A 260 21.59 14.10 11.47
N LEU A 261 21.89 12.81 11.38
CA LEU A 261 20.93 11.76 11.03
C LEU A 261 20.72 10.88 12.26
N GLU A 262 19.55 10.96 12.89
CA GLU A 262 19.28 10.25 14.16
C GLU A 262 18.63 8.89 13.96
N LYS A 263 17.90 8.71 12.87
CA LYS A 263 17.07 7.54 12.64
C LYS A 263 17.72 6.57 11.66
N LYS A 264 17.57 5.28 11.92
CA LYS A 264 18.12 4.18 11.07
C LYS A 264 17.52 4.07 9.68
N HIS A 265 16.39 4.68 9.43
CA HIS A 265 15.76 4.79 8.12
C HIS A 265 14.98 6.08 8.01
N GLN A 266 14.74 6.49 6.79
CA GLN A 266 13.89 7.61 6.44
C GLN A 266 12.74 7.14 5.55
N ILE A 267 11.69 7.93 5.47
CA ILE A 267 10.63 7.71 4.49
C ILE A 267 10.91 8.60 3.27
N ALA A 268 10.77 8.04 2.11
CA ALA A 268 10.87 8.70 0.83
C ALA A 268 9.56 8.57 0.02
N ASN A 269 9.37 9.43 -0.94
CA ASN A 269 8.22 9.41 -1.84
C ASN A 269 8.69 9.24 -3.29
N PHE A 270 8.06 8.31 -4.03
CA PHE A 270 8.30 8.15 -5.45
C PHE A 270 7.29 8.99 -6.24
N ALA A 271 7.75 10.08 -6.84
CA ALA A 271 6.93 11.13 -7.43
C ALA A 271 6.00 10.62 -8.53
N ASP A 272 6.50 9.74 -9.40
CA ASP A 272 5.74 9.20 -10.54
C ASP A 272 4.53 8.34 -10.11
N PHE A 273 4.48 7.88 -8.86
CA PHE A 273 3.34 7.14 -8.30
C PHE A 273 2.42 8.02 -7.45
N CYS A 274 2.91 9.18 -7.02
CA CYS A 274 2.20 10.05 -6.10
C CYS A 274 1.14 10.88 -6.84
N ASN A 275 -0.13 10.75 -6.44
CA ASN A 275 -1.22 11.59 -6.94
C ASN A 275 -1.57 12.76 -6.01
N GLU A 276 -0.71 13.04 -5.02
CA GLU A 276 -0.83 14.16 -4.08
C GLU A 276 -2.17 14.20 -3.30
N CYS A 277 -2.76 13.02 -3.03
CA CYS A 277 -4.05 12.91 -2.35
C CYS A 277 -4.07 13.36 -0.88
N GLY A 278 -2.93 13.70 -0.29
CA GLY A 278 -2.81 14.19 1.08
C GLY A 278 -2.97 13.14 2.19
N ASN A 279 -3.31 11.89 1.90
CA ASN A 279 -3.53 10.87 2.94
C ASN A 279 -2.32 10.70 3.87
N CYS A 280 -1.11 10.68 3.32
CA CYS A 280 0.10 10.52 4.11
C CYS A 280 0.35 11.69 5.06
N ASP A 281 -0.04 12.92 4.70
CA ASP A 281 0.01 14.08 5.58
C ASP A 281 -1.03 13.98 6.70
N ILE A 282 -2.27 13.67 6.36
CA ILE A 282 -3.36 13.53 7.33
C ILE A 282 -3.03 12.49 8.42
N PHE A 283 -2.45 11.36 8.05
CA PHE A 283 -2.11 10.30 8.99
C PHE A 283 -0.71 10.44 9.61
N CYS A 284 0.13 11.36 9.11
CA CYS A 284 1.40 11.67 9.74
C CYS A 284 1.15 12.31 11.11
N PRO A 285 1.87 11.90 12.17
CA PRO A 285 1.80 12.58 13.47
C PRO A 285 2.39 14.00 13.45
N GLU A 286 3.27 14.28 12.49
CA GLU A 286 3.89 15.59 12.28
C GLU A 286 3.12 16.38 11.22
N ASP A 287 3.29 17.68 11.20
CA ASP A 287 2.72 18.56 10.19
C ASP A 287 3.70 18.74 9.02
N GLY A 288 3.18 18.89 7.80
CA GLY A 288 3.96 19.21 6.61
C GLY A 288 3.98 18.17 5.48
N GLY A 289 3.33 17.05 5.64
CA GLY A 289 3.11 16.06 4.57
C GLY A 289 4.34 15.37 3.99
N PRO A 290 4.44 14.04 4.11
CA PRO A 290 5.59 13.28 3.59
C PRO A 290 5.91 13.50 2.12
N TYR A 291 4.90 13.69 1.27
CA TYR A 291 5.07 13.92 -0.16
C TYR A 291 5.61 15.33 -0.50
N VAL A 292 5.63 16.26 0.46
CA VAL A 292 6.18 17.62 0.30
C VAL A 292 7.59 17.71 0.88
N LEU A 293 7.78 17.23 2.11
CA LEU A 293 9.00 17.44 2.89
C LEU A 293 9.95 16.24 2.96
N LYS A 294 9.47 15.03 2.64
CA LYS A 294 10.36 13.86 2.54
C LYS A 294 11.14 13.86 1.23
N PRO A 295 12.30 13.19 1.19
CA PRO A 295 13.00 13.01 -0.08
C PRO A 295 12.04 12.49 -1.14
N ARG A 296 11.82 13.29 -2.18
CA ARG A 296 10.99 12.89 -3.34
C ARG A 296 11.93 12.38 -4.43
N PHE A 297 11.63 11.22 -4.98
CA PHE A 297 12.41 10.60 -6.05
C PHE A 297 11.64 10.60 -7.35
N PHE A 298 12.31 10.95 -8.43
CA PHE A 298 11.79 10.93 -9.79
C PHE A 298 12.34 9.73 -10.56
N GLY A 299 11.52 9.09 -11.37
CA GLY A 299 11.87 7.88 -12.10
C GLY A 299 12.68 8.13 -13.37
N SER A 300 12.75 9.38 -13.83
CA SER A 300 13.52 9.77 -15.02
C SER A 300 14.00 11.23 -14.93
N ARG A 301 14.97 11.58 -15.79
CA ARG A 301 15.37 13.00 -15.94
C ARG A 301 14.22 13.86 -16.50
N GLU A 302 13.35 13.26 -17.31
CA GLU A 302 12.17 13.92 -17.84
C GLU A 302 11.18 14.25 -16.72
N SER A 303 10.84 13.28 -15.87
CA SER A 303 9.93 13.53 -14.73
C SER A 303 10.53 14.53 -13.73
N PHE A 304 11.83 14.47 -13.44
CA PHE A 304 12.51 15.48 -12.63
C PHE A 304 12.36 16.89 -13.18
N ARG A 305 12.43 17.07 -14.50
CA ARG A 305 12.25 18.39 -15.15
C ARG A 305 10.79 18.82 -15.23
N GLU A 306 9.89 17.87 -15.50
CA GLU A 306 8.45 18.14 -15.59
C GLU A 306 7.88 18.64 -14.26
N PHE A 307 8.28 18.01 -13.16
CA PHE A 307 7.88 18.41 -11.80
C PHE A 307 8.79 19.50 -11.21
N SER A 308 9.08 20.55 -11.99
CA SER A 308 10.05 21.60 -11.63
C SER A 308 9.69 22.42 -10.37
N ASN A 309 8.42 22.40 -9.94
CA ASN A 309 7.95 23.09 -8.73
C ASN A 309 8.16 22.29 -7.43
N HIS A 310 8.72 21.08 -7.51
CA HIS A 310 8.89 20.19 -6.37
C HIS A 310 10.37 19.93 -6.11
N ASP A 311 10.76 20.03 -4.85
CA ASP A 311 12.07 19.57 -4.38
C ASP A 311 12.17 18.05 -4.46
N GLY A 312 13.37 17.53 -4.71
CA GLY A 312 13.60 16.10 -4.77
C GLY A 312 14.83 15.69 -5.56
N PHE A 313 14.90 14.41 -5.89
CA PHE A 313 16.12 13.78 -6.38
C PHE A 313 15.85 12.86 -7.55
N PHE A 314 16.75 12.88 -8.52
CA PHE A 314 16.88 11.83 -9.52
C PHE A 314 18.28 11.23 -9.42
N ILE A 315 18.38 9.90 -9.43
CA ILE A 315 19.63 9.17 -9.29
C ILE A 315 19.76 8.17 -10.43
N GLU A 316 20.93 8.12 -11.02
CA GLU A 316 21.29 7.10 -12.01
C GLU A 316 22.71 6.60 -11.79
N ARG A 317 22.92 5.31 -11.99
CA ARG A 317 24.21 4.65 -12.07
C ARG A 317 24.41 4.14 -13.48
N ASN A 318 25.48 4.54 -14.10
CA ASN A 318 25.86 4.07 -15.43
C ASN A 318 27.33 3.66 -15.45
N ASN A 319 27.84 3.21 -16.61
CA ASN A 319 29.25 2.79 -16.75
C ASN A 319 30.28 3.90 -16.48
N GLY A 320 29.85 5.15 -16.37
CA GLY A 320 30.70 6.32 -16.08
C GLY A 320 30.69 6.75 -14.62
N GLY A 321 29.83 6.19 -13.78
CA GLY A 321 29.71 6.54 -12.37
C GLY A 321 28.27 6.78 -11.91
N ASP A 322 28.13 7.39 -10.73
CA ASP A 322 26.86 7.75 -10.12
C ASP A 322 26.55 9.22 -10.34
N THR A 323 25.37 9.54 -10.79
CA THR A 323 24.90 10.94 -10.90
C THR A 323 23.67 11.13 -10.05
N VAL A 324 23.66 12.21 -9.28
CA VAL A 324 22.53 12.70 -8.50
C VAL A 324 22.15 14.07 -8.98
N LEU A 325 20.92 14.26 -9.43
CA LEU A 325 20.29 15.55 -9.60
C LEU A 325 19.44 15.84 -8.38
N ALA A 326 19.52 17.04 -7.85
CA ALA A 326 18.73 17.46 -6.71
C ALA A 326 18.14 18.86 -6.94
N ARG A 327 16.96 19.10 -6.35
CA ARG A 327 16.37 20.43 -6.27
C ARG A 327 16.02 20.73 -4.83
N PHE A 328 16.49 21.89 -4.35
CA PHE A 328 16.21 22.41 -3.02
C PHE A 328 15.74 23.86 -3.14
N SER A 329 14.52 24.14 -2.76
CA SER A 329 13.93 25.49 -2.80
C SER A 329 14.07 26.18 -4.18
N GLN A 330 13.85 25.42 -5.25
CA GLN A 330 13.99 25.82 -6.67
C GLN A 330 15.42 25.84 -7.22
N ASP A 331 16.46 25.78 -6.40
CA ASP A 331 17.84 25.69 -6.85
C ASP A 331 18.17 24.25 -7.25
N GLU A 332 18.80 24.08 -8.41
CA GLU A 332 19.22 22.77 -8.91
C GLU A 332 20.71 22.52 -8.68
N TYR A 333 21.01 21.31 -8.27
CA TYR A 333 22.35 20.81 -8.01
C TYR A 333 22.58 19.50 -8.76
N GLU A 334 23.81 19.30 -9.21
CA GLU A 334 24.25 18.02 -9.79
C GLU A 334 25.53 17.56 -9.11
N SER A 335 25.55 16.30 -8.67
CA SER A 335 26.74 15.64 -8.17
C SER A 335 26.99 14.39 -9.01
N THR A 336 28.23 14.24 -9.50
CA THR A 336 28.67 13.03 -10.23
C THR A 336 29.90 12.46 -9.54
N LEU A 337 29.87 11.18 -9.18
CA LEU A 337 30.97 10.45 -8.57
C LEU A 337 31.53 9.42 -9.57
N VAL A 338 32.80 9.56 -9.91
CA VAL A 338 33.53 8.66 -10.82
C VAL A 338 34.88 8.30 -10.24
N ASN A 339 35.08 7.04 -9.90
CA ASN A 339 36.38 6.54 -9.38
C ASN A 339 36.92 7.34 -8.16
N GLY A 340 36.03 7.79 -7.25
CA GLY A 340 36.38 8.58 -6.07
C GLY A 340 36.58 10.08 -6.34
N GLU A 341 36.41 10.53 -7.58
CA GLU A 341 36.39 11.95 -7.93
C GLU A 341 34.95 12.45 -8.04
N VAL A 342 34.66 13.51 -7.32
CA VAL A 342 33.35 14.20 -7.28
C VAL A 342 33.40 15.44 -8.17
N GLN A 343 32.43 15.58 -9.05
CA GLN A 343 32.09 16.85 -9.68
C GLN A 343 30.77 17.32 -9.07
N PHE A 344 30.77 18.51 -8.47
CA PHE A 344 29.59 19.09 -7.81
C PHE A 344 29.33 20.49 -8.36
N SER A 345 28.12 20.72 -8.83
CA SER A 345 27.70 21.99 -9.40
C SER A 345 26.35 22.44 -8.86
N GLY A 346 26.15 23.75 -8.82
CA GLY A 346 24.93 24.42 -8.39
C GLY A 346 24.93 25.89 -8.80
N PRO A 347 24.01 26.69 -8.28
CA PRO A 347 23.95 28.11 -8.61
C PRO A 347 25.27 28.84 -8.30
N GLY A 348 25.92 29.34 -9.34
CA GLY A 348 27.15 30.12 -9.22
C GLY A 348 28.43 29.36 -8.91
N PHE A 349 28.44 28.02 -9.02
CA PHE A 349 29.66 27.25 -8.84
C PHE A 349 29.70 25.96 -9.65
N ASN A 350 30.93 25.52 -9.97
CA ASN A 350 31.21 24.20 -10.53
C ASN A 350 32.61 23.78 -10.03
N ILE A 351 32.64 22.80 -9.13
CA ILE A 351 33.85 22.35 -8.42
C ILE A 351 34.08 20.87 -8.57
N ARG A 352 35.33 20.46 -8.40
CA ARG A 352 35.76 19.05 -8.35
C ARG A 352 36.61 18.82 -7.11
N PHE A 353 36.52 17.64 -6.53
CA PHE A 353 37.34 17.23 -5.39
C PHE A 353 37.36 15.71 -5.26
N SER A 354 38.34 15.16 -4.54
CA SER A 354 38.33 13.76 -4.14
C SER A 354 37.33 13.55 -3.00
N GLU A 355 36.52 12.51 -3.09
CA GLU A 355 35.58 12.10 -2.03
C GLU A 355 36.29 11.94 -0.67
N ASP A 356 37.51 11.37 -0.67
CA ASP A 356 38.28 11.11 0.55
C ASP A 356 38.95 12.36 1.16
N ASP A 357 39.27 13.38 0.35
CA ASP A 357 39.98 14.60 0.82
C ASP A 357 39.51 15.85 0.03
N PRO A 358 38.28 16.33 0.27
CA PRO A 358 37.79 17.51 -0.41
C PRO A 358 38.65 18.75 -0.17
N GLU A 359 39.26 18.86 1.03
CA GLU A 359 40.01 20.03 1.45
C GLU A 359 41.24 20.31 0.60
N LYS A 360 42.03 19.24 0.30
CA LYS A 360 43.28 19.39 -0.42
C LYS A 360 43.18 19.28 -1.91
N THR A 361 42.04 18.77 -2.40
CA THR A 361 41.86 18.42 -3.81
C THR A 361 40.87 19.32 -4.54
N VAL A 362 40.19 20.23 -3.84
CA VAL A 362 39.19 21.11 -4.43
C VAL A 362 39.80 21.98 -5.53
N SER A 363 39.09 22.03 -6.66
CA SER A 363 39.42 22.83 -7.85
C SER A 363 38.12 23.26 -8.53
N GLY A 364 38.21 24.24 -9.43
CA GLY A 364 37.04 24.73 -10.19
C GLY A 364 36.76 26.19 -9.86
N GLU A 365 35.53 26.63 -10.09
CA GLU A 365 35.11 28.02 -10.02
C GLU A 365 33.91 28.17 -9.10
N ALA A 366 33.88 29.25 -8.31
CA ALA A 366 32.73 29.66 -7.53
C ALA A 366 32.67 31.22 -7.46
N GLU A 367 31.48 31.76 -7.62
CA GLU A 367 31.20 33.18 -7.46
C GLU A 367 31.19 33.63 -6.01
N THR A 368 30.83 32.70 -5.12
CA THR A 368 30.74 32.92 -3.67
C THR A 368 31.26 31.65 -2.95
N SER A 369 31.21 31.65 -1.62
CA SER A 369 31.48 30.44 -0.85
C SER A 369 30.46 29.33 -1.17
N VAL A 370 30.92 28.09 -1.16
CA VAL A 370 30.11 26.88 -1.42
C VAL A 370 29.92 26.13 -0.11
N ASP A 371 28.68 26.10 0.39
CA ASP A 371 28.30 25.27 1.55
C ASP A 371 28.04 23.83 1.06
N LEU A 372 28.82 22.87 1.55
CA LEU A 372 28.71 21.47 1.17
C LEU A 372 27.52 20.74 1.82
N THR A 373 26.65 21.40 2.59
CA THR A 373 25.46 20.75 3.19
C THR A 373 24.61 20.02 2.13
N ARG A 374 24.42 20.66 0.95
CA ARG A 374 23.64 20.05 -0.13
C ARG A 374 24.33 18.83 -0.73
N TYR A 375 25.65 18.88 -0.87
CA TYR A 375 26.44 17.73 -1.29
C TYR A 375 26.32 16.57 -0.31
N GLU A 376 26.49 16.82 0.99
CA GLU A 376 26.37 15.78 2.01
C GLU A 376 24.98 15.13 2.04
N ILE A 377 23.92 15.91 1.87
CA ILE A 377 22.56 15.38 1.74
C ILE A 377 22.45 14.47 0.51
N MET A 378 22.95 14.94 -0.65
CA MET A 378 22.89 14.18 -1.91
C MET A 378 23.70 12.88 -1.82
N GLU A 379 24.84 12.91 -1.15
CA GLU A 379 25.69 11.73 -0.93
C GLU A 379 25.02 10.70 -0.01
N LYS A 380 24.41 11.12 1.10
CA LYS A 380 23.67 10.22 1.97
C LYS A 380 22.48 9.58 1.27
N ILE A 381 21.80 10.33 0.43
CA ILE A 381 20.70 9.82 -0.39
C ILE A 381 21.23 8.84 -1.46
N ARG A 382 22.32 9.19 -2.17
CA ARG A 382 22.98 8.29 -3.13
C ARG A 382 23.35 6.95 -2.47
N TRP A 383 24.02 7.03 -1.33
CA TRP A 383 24.41 5.85 -0.57
C TRP A 383 23.18 5.01 -0.17
N GLY A 384 22.14 5.64 0.37
CA GLY A 384 20.91 4.97 0.78
C GLY A 384 20.18 4.24 -0.37
N ILE A 385 20.27 4.77 -1.58
CA ILE A 385 19.64 4.17 -2.78
C ILE A 385 20.54 3.10 -3.42
N LEU A 386 21.83 3.37 -3.54
CA LEU A 386 22.72 2.53 -4.37
C LEU A 386 23.55 1.52 -3.55
N GLU A 387 23.88 1.85 -2.29
CA GLU A 387 24.85 1.07 -1.50
C GLU A 387 24.23 0.36 -0.30
N SER A 388 23.09 0.80 0.22
CA SER A 388 22.49 0.24 1.44
C SER A 388 22.05 -1.23 1.33
N GLY A 389 22.01 -1.79 0.14
CA GLY A 389 21.53 -3.15 -0.12
C GLY A 389 20.00 -3.32 -0.08
N HIS A 390 19.25 -2.28 0.27
CA HIS A 390 17.79 -2.31 0.26
C HIS A 390 17.23 -2.04 -1.14
N VAL A 391 16.27 -2.88 -1.54
CA VAL A 391 15.58 -2.74 -2.83
C VAL A 391 14.34 -1.87 -2.64
N ASN A 392 14.25 -0.82 -3.45
CA ASN A 392 13.10 0.07 -3.54
C ASN A 392 12.95 0.59 -4.98
N TYR A 393 11.92 1.39 -5.26
CA TYR A 393 11.65 1.89 -6.62
C TYR A 393 12.83 2.67 -7.21
N ALA A 394 13.41 3.59 -6.43
CA ALA A 394 14.54 4.41 -6.87
C ALA A 394 15.79 3.55 -7.13
N SER A 395 16.10 2.56 -6.27
CA SER A 395 17.27 1.69 -6.45
C SER A 395 17.17 0.77 -7.66
N VAL A 396 15.96 0.35 -8.04
CA VAL A 396 15.72 -0.46 -9.23
C VAL A 396 15.90 0.36 -10.50
N ILE A 397 15.40 1.59 -10.50
CA ILE A 397 15.48 2.49 -11.67
C ILE A 397 16.90 3.01 -11.85
N ALA A 398 17.56 3.41 -10.77
CA ALA A 398 18.91 3.97 -10.81
C ALA A 398 19.98 3.01 -11.35
N ARG A 399 19.73 1.70 -11.39
CA ARG A 399 20.67 0.66 -11.86
C ARG A 399 20.36 0.15 -13.27
N LYS A 400 19.40 0.74 -13.95
CA LYS A 400 19.08 0.40 -15.36
C LYS A 400 20.04 1.07 -16.32
#